data_a3da883892d763ff7e76b6b1e93bc64f
#
_entry.id   a3da883892d763ff7e76b6b1e93bc64f
#
_cell.length_a   1.000
_cell.length_b   1.000
_cell.length_c   1.000
_cell.angle_alpha   90.00
_cell.angle_beta   90.00
_cell.angle_gamma   90.00
#
_symmetry.space_group_name_H-M   'P 1'
#
loop_
_entity.id
_entity.type
_entity.pdbx_description
1 polymer ?
#
loop_
_entity_poly.entity_id
_entity_poly.type
_entity_poly.pdbx_seq_one_letter_code
_entity_poly.pdbx_strand_id
1 'polypeptide(L)'
;MEYMDETTLAHKHTSPWLIAFRIIFTIALVWCILFIFHNSLETSSISSARSHEVMQKINAILAHLNIGPLSEHVVRKLAHFSEFTLEGFLLMLCLRVYTRRFVRHVSWPMLGGMATALLDETIQLYVPGRTSSVRDVWIDFGGVIAGLFVALLLLLIVRGLTSCVPNGPSCCASSAPTGSTQRMTVPKVQIGENIYDRTTGD
;
A
#
# COMPACT_ATOMS: atom_id res chain seq x y z
N MET A 1 27.40 -42.88 12.06
CA MET A 1 27.10 -42.09 10.85
C MET A 1 25.61 -41.82 10.91
N GLU A 2 25.26 -40.85 11.74
CA GLU A 2 23.90 -40.55 12.14
C GLU A 2 23.39 -39.45 11.22
N TYR A 3 22.42 -39.78 10.40
CA TYR A 3 21.78 -38.89 9.45
C TYR A 3 20.79 -38.02 10.26
N MET A 4 21.21 -36.82 10.62
CA MET A 4 20.31 -35.88 11.28
C MET A 4 19.28 -35.41 10.28
N ASP A 5 18.05 -35.74 10.59
CA ASP A 5 16.82 -35.35 9.89
C ASP A 5 16.61 -33.83 9.99
N GLU A 6 16.83 -33.12 8.90
CA GLU A 6 16.60 -31.68 8.77
C GLU A 6 15.12 -31.31 8.59
N THR A 7 14.19 -32.04 9.19
CA THR A 7 12.75 -31.74 9.09
C THR A 7 12.19 -30.98 10.26
N THR A 8 12.95 -30.17 10.95
CA THR A 8 12.40 -29.08 11.76
C THR A 8 12.23 -27.83 10.92
N LEU A 9 11.37 -27.92 9.89
CA LEU A 9 10.78 -26.74 9.26
C LEU A 9 10.06 -25.95 10.35
N ALA A 10 10.74 -24.92 10.84
CA ALA A 10 10.18 -23.94 11.77
C ALA A 10 8.84 -23.46 11.22
N HIS A 11 7.78 -24.01 11.74
CA HIS A 11 6.41 -23.57 11.48
C HIS A 11 6.32 -22.14 11.97
N LYS A 12 6.51 -21.19 11.03
CA LYS A 12 6.54 -19.77 11.29
C LYS A 12 5.16 -19.37 11.79
N HIS A 13 4.99 -19.37 13.10
CA HIS A 13 3.76 -19.01 13.78
C HIS A 13 3.37 -17.60 13.31
N THR A 14 2.45 -17.51 12.35
CA THR A 14 1.87 -16.24 11.92
C THR A 14 1.06 -15.71 13.08
N SER A 15 1.41 -14.53 13.58
CA SER A 15 0.68 -13.89 14.67
C SER A 15 -0.84 -13.86 14.34
N PRO A 16 -1.71 -14.26 15.29
CA PRO A 16 -3.16 -14.26 15.08
C PRO A 16 -3.70 -12.88 14.67
N TRP A 17 -3.08 -11.82 15.15
CA TRP A 17 -3.39 -10.45 14.76
C TRP A 17 -3.14 -10.19 13.26
N LEU A 18 -2.09 -10.76 12.69
CA LEU A 18 -1.80 -10.63 11.26
C LEU A 18 -2.86 -11.32 10.41
N ILE A 19 -3.35 -12.48 10.86
CA ILE A 19 -4.44 -13.19 10.18
C ILE A 19 -5.73 -12.37 10.27
N ALA A 20 -6.06 -11.83 11.44
CA ALA A 20 -7.23 -10.97 11.62
C ALA A 20 -7.19 -9.75 10.71
N PHE A 21 -6.07 -9.03 10.61
CA PHE A 21 -5.92 -7.90 9.70
C PHE A 21 -6.07 -8.28 8.23
N ARG A 22 -5.55 -9.44 7.83
CA ARG A 22 -5.75 -9.95 6.45
C ARG A 22 -7.23 -10.13 6.13
N ILE A 23 -7.96 -10.77 7.03
CA ILE A 23 -9.39 -11.02 6.84
C ILE A 23 -10.17 -9.69 6.79
N ILE A 24 -9.94 -8.80 7.75
CA ILE A 24 -10.63 -7.51 7.84
C ILE A 24 -10.42 -6.67 6.59
N PHE A 25 -9.16 -6.47 6.16
CA PHE A 25 -8.89 -5.65 4.99
C PHE A 25 -9.37 -6.28 3.69
N THR A 26 -9.32 -7.61 3.57
CA THR A 26 -9.87 -8.30 2.38
C THR A 26 -11.40 -8.15 2.32
N ILE A 27 -12.10 -8.34 3.44
CA ILE A 27 -13.55 -8.14 3.51
C ILE A 27 -13.91 -6.68 3.19
N ALA A 28 -13.19 -5.71 3.79
CA ALA A 28 -13.41 -4.29 3.54
C ALA A 28 -13.20 -3.93 2.06
N LEU A 29 -12.15 -4.48 1.42
CA LEU A 29 -11.87 -4.26 0.00
C LEU A 29 -12.98 -4.83 -0.89
N VAL A 30 -13.38 -6.09 -0.66
CA VAL A 30 -14.47 -6.72 -1.41
C VAL A 30 -15.76 -5.93 -1.25
N TRP A 31 -16.08 -5.52 -0.03
CA TRP A 31 -17.27 -4.70 0.23
C TRP A 31 -17.19 -3.34 -0.48
N CYS A 32 -16.04 -2.69 -0.49
CA CYS A 32 -15.81 -1.43 -1.20
C CYS A 32 -16.06 -1.58 -2.72
N ILE A 33 -15.50 -2.62 -3.34
CA ILE A 33 -15.69 -2.90 -4.78
C ILE A 33 -17.17 -3.17 -5.08
N LEU A 34 -17.84 -3.98 -4.26
CA LEU A 34 -19.27 -4.25 -4.42
C LEU A 34 -20.11 -2.98 -4.24
N PHE A 35 -19.73 -2.09 -3.34
CA PHE A 35 -20.37 -0.80 -3.15
C PHE A 35 -20.23 0.12 -4.38
N ILE A 36 -19.03 0.19 -4.97
CA ILE A 36 -18.79 0.93 -6.22
C ILE A 36 -19.71 0.40 -7.33
N PHE A 37 -19.71 -0.91 -7.58
CA PHE A 37 -20.56 -1.51 -8.61
C PHE A 37 -22.05 -1.34 -8.34
N HIS A 38 -22.48 -1.42 -7.07
CA HIS A 38 -23.87 -1.16 -6.70
C HIS A 38 -24.29 0.28 -7.08
N ASN A 39 -23.42 1.28 -6.76
CA ASN A 39 -23.68 2.68 -7.12
C ASN A 39 -23.69 2.89 -8.65
N SER A 40 -22.90 2.13 -9.38
CA SER A 40 -22.84 2.21 -10.85
C SER A 40 -24.04 1.58 -11.54
N LEU A 41 -24.67 0.59 -10.91
CA LEU A 41 -25.93 -0.01 -11.40
C LEU A 41 -27.16 0.88 -11.18
N GLU A 42 -27.06 1.93 -10.36
CA GLU A 42 -28.18 2.85 -10.17
C GLU A 42 -28.47 3.69 -11.41
N THR A 43 -29.76 3.87 -11.69
CA THR A 43 -30.21 4.72 -12.79
C THR A 43 -29.78 6.18 -12.59
N SER A 44 -29.63 6.91 -13.70
CA SER A 44 -29.21 8.33 -13.67
C SER A 44 -30.12 9.18 -12.77
N SER A 45 -31.42 8.94 -12.76
CA SER A 45 -32.40 9.68 -11.94
C SER A 45 -32.16 9.55 -10.43
N ILE A 46 -31.89 8.31 -9.96
CA ILE A 46 -31.62 8.05 -8.53
C ILE A 46 -30.28 8.65 -8.13
N SER A 47 -29.26 8.43 -8.97
CA SER A 47 -27.93 8.98 -8.74
C SER A 47 -27.93 10.52 -8.73
N SER A 48 -28.67 11.18 -9.62
CA SER A 48 -28.84 12.64 -9.64
C SER A 48 -29.56 13.16 -8.41
N ALA A 49 -30.64 12.53 -7.97
CA ALA A 49 -31.35 12.93 -6.77
C ALA A 49 -30.45 12.92 -5.54
N ARG A 50 -29.63 11.87 -5.35
CA ARG A 50 -28.66 11.77 -4.28
C ARG A 50 -27.55 12.85 -4.40
N SER A 51 -27.00 13.02 -5.59
CA SER A 51 -25.96 14.03 -5.85
C SER A 51 -26.48 15.45 -5.57
N HIS A 52 -27.74 15.73 -5.88
CA HIS A 52 -28.37 17.02 -5.61
C HIS A 52 -28.51 17.28 -4.11
N GLU A 53 -28.93 16.30 -3.32
CA GLU A 53 -28.98 16.44 -1.85
C GLU A 53 -27.62 16.72 -1.24
N VAL A 54 -26.59 15.94 -1.66
CA VAL A 54 -25.21 16.13 -1.19
C VAL A 54 -24.67 17.48 -1.64
N MET A 55 -24.94 17.91 -2.87
CA MET A 55 -24.54 19.22 -3.41
C MET A 55 -25.12 20.36 -2.57
N GLN A 56 -26.40 20.28 -2.17
CA GLN A 56 -27.00 21.33 -1.32
C GLN A 56 -26.29 21.45 0.02
N LYS A 57 -25.97 20.32 0.67
CA LYS A 57 -25.24 20.30 1.94
C LYS A 57 -23.83 20.87 1.79
N ILE A 58 -23.11 20.48 0.74
CA ILE A 58 -21.75 20.97 0.47
C ILE A 58 -21.79 22.48 0.17
N ASN A 59 -22.71 22.92 -0.69
CA ASN A 59 -22.83 24.34 -1.04
C ASN A 59 -23.22 25.22 0.16
N ALA A 60 -24.01 24.71 1.10
CA ALA A 60 -24.29 25.41 2.36
C ALA A 60 -23.00 25.64 3.18
N ILE A 61 -22.12 24.61 3.25
CA ILE A 61 -20.82 24.74 3.94
C ILE A 61 -19.90 25.71 3.19
N LEU A 62 -19.83 25.60 1.85
CA LEU A 62 -18.98 26.46 1.01
C LEU A 62 -19.40 27.93 1.08
N ALA A 63 -20.70 28.19 1.20
CA ALA A 63 -21.23 29.56 1.37
C ALA A 63 -20.70 30.24 2.66
N HIS A 64 -20.54 29.46 3.76
CA HIS A 64 -19.92 29.98 4.98
C HIS A 64 -18.42 30.30 4.81
N LEU A 65 -17.77 29.70 3.83
CA LEU A 65 -16.35 29.91 3.51
C LEU A 65 -16.13 30.92 2.39
N ASN A 66 -17.22 31.59 1.90
CA ASN A 66 -17.21 32.50 0.73
C ASN A 66 -16.64 31.83 -0.55
N ILE A 67 -16.84 30.52 -0.73
CA ILE A 67 -16.44 29.79 -1.91
C ILE A 67 -17.67 29.60 -2.81
N GLY A 68 -17.49 29.76 -4.12
CA GLY A 68 -18.57 29.62 -5.10
C GLY A 68 -19.21 28.22 -5.09
N PRO A 69 -20.48 28.10 -5.53
CA PRO A 69 -21.22 26.85 -5.50
C PRO A 69 -20.65 25.83 -6.50
N LEU A 70 -20.62 24.56 -6.09
CA LEU A 70 -20.29 23.43 -6.95
C LEU A 70 -21.51 22.98 -7.76
N SER A 71 -21.27 22.55 -9.00
CA SER A 71 -22.32 21.93 -9.83
C SER A 71 -22.54 20.47 -9.44
N GLU A 72 -23.75 19.96 -9.70
CA GLU A 72 -24.11 18.55 -9.46
C GLU A 72 -23.15 17.57 -10.16
N HIS A 73 -22.75 17.90 -11.39
CA HIS A 73 -21.81 17.09 -12.15
C HIS A 73 -20.44 16.95 -11.48
N VAL A 74 -19.93 18.06 -10.88
CA VAL A 74 -18.67 18.04 -10.12
C VAL A 74 -18.81 17.23 -8.85
N VAL A 75 -19.91 17.38 -8.12
CA VAL A 75 -20.16 16.62 -6.89
C VAL A 75 -20.21 15.13 -7.17
N ARG A 76 -20.87 14.70 -8.26
CA ARG A 76 -20.92 13.29 -8.67
C ARG A 76 -19.54 12.74 -9.01
N LYS A 77 -18.72 13.48 -9.76
CA LYS A 77 -17.35 13.07 -10.07
C LYS A 77 -16.44 12.99 -8.83
N LEU A 78 -16.61 13.93 -7.89
CA LEU A 78 -15.91 13.89 -6.61
C LEU A 78 -16.32 12.67 -5.77
N ALA A 79 -17.60 12.28 -5.80
CA ALA A 79 -18.07 11.09 -5.12
C ALA A 79 -17.38 9.83 -5.68
N HIS A 80 -17.40 9.62 -7.00
CA HIS A 80 -16.68 8.52 -7.65
C HIS A 80 -15.18 8.56 -7.35
N PHE A 81 -14.54 9.69 -7.50
CA PHE A 81 -13.12 9.85 -7.16
C PHE A 81 -12.83 9.45 -5.71
N SER A 82 -13.71 9.79 -4.76
CA SER A 82 -13.54 9.41 -3.35
C SER A 82 -13.74 7.91 -3.10
N GLU A 83 -14.68 7.28 -3.78
CA GLU A 83 -14.92 5.82 -3.74
C GLU A 83 -13.67 5.07 -4.23
N PHE A 84 -13.12 5.45 -5.38
CA PHE A 84 -11.89 4.87 -5.93
C PHE A 84 -10.64 5.21 -5.10
N THR A 85 -10.62 6.37 -4.42
CA THR A 85 -9.56 6.71 -3.46
C THR A 85 -9.59 5.75 -2.26
N LEU A 86 -10.77 5.43 -1.75
CA LEU A 86 -10.92 4.44 -0.68
C LEU A 86 -10.50 3.05 -1.14
N GLU A 87 -10.88 2.63 -2.36
CA GLU A 87 -10.44 1.36 -2.94
C GLU A 87 -8.91 1.28 -3.02
N GLY A 88 -8.25 2.30 -3.59
CA GLY A 88 -6.80 2.36 -3.69
C GLY A 88 -6.11 2.30 -2.32
N PHE A 89 -6.66 2.99 -1.33
CA PHE A 89 -6.18 2.94 0.05
C PHE A 89 -6.26 1.52 0.62
N LEU A 90 -7.39 0.84 0.47
CA LEU A 90 -7.59 -0.54 0.93
C LEU A 90 -6.68 -1.54 0.17
N LEU A 91 -6.50 -1.36 -1.14
CA LEU A 91 -5.60 -2.17 -1.96
C LEU A 91 -4.15 -2.10 -1.44
N MET A 92 -3.68 -0.91 -1.05
CA MET A 92 -2.33 -0.75 -0.47
C MET A 92 -2.24 -1.41 0.90
N LEU A 93 -3.25 -1.28 1.76
CA LEU A 93 -3.27 -1.95 3.07
C LEU A 93 -3.27 -3.47 2.92
N CYS A 94 -4.08 -4.01 2.01
CA CYS A 94 -4.07 -5.43 1.66
C CYS A 94 -2.67 -5.86 1.21
N LEU A 95 -2.06 -5.16 0.24
CA LEU A 95 -0.72 -5.48 -0.22
C LEU A 95 0.28 -5.50 0.94
N ARG A 96 0.22 -4.52 1.84
CA ARG A 96 1.13 -4.41 3.00
C ARG A 96 1.02 -5.58 3.97
N VAL A 97 -0.21 -6.08 4.20
CA VAL A 97 -0.47 -7.19 5.12
C VAL A 97 -0.10 -8.54 4.52
N TYR A 98 -0.23 -8.69 3.19
CA TYR A 98 0.14 -9.93 2.48
C TYR A 98 1.62 -9.97 2.11
N THR A 99 2.28 -8.83 1.84
CA THR A 99 3.64 -8.80 1.30
C THR A 99 4.55 -7.84 2.08
N ARG A 100 5.71 -8.34 2.54
CA ARG A 100 6.72 -7.49 3.21
C ARG A 100 7.46 -6.58 2.22
N ARG A 101 7.59 -6.99 0.95
CA ARG A 101 8.27 -6.26 -0.13
C ARG A 101 7.26 -5.53 -1.01
N PHE A 102 6.38 -4.72 -0.40
CA PHE A 102 5.26 -4.07 -1.08
C PHE A 102 5.67 -3.18 -2.26
N VAL A 103 6.82 -2.49 -2.20
CA VAL A 103 7.31 -1.62 -3.30
C VAL A 103 7.49 -2.41 -4.60
N ARG A 104 7.96 -3.66 -4.52
CA ARG A 104 8.15 -4.51 -5.71
C ARG A 104 6.83 -4.98 -6.34
N HIS A 105 5.76 -4.98 -5.57
CA HIS A 105 4.46 -5.54 -5.98
C HIS A 105 3.36 -4.49 -6.09
N VAL A 106 3.72 -3.20 -6.11
CA VAL A 106 2.76 -2.09 -6.21
C VAL A 106 1.97 -2.08 -7.53
N SER A 107 2.50 -2.74 -8.56
CA SER A 107 1.81 -2.92 -9.84
C SER A 107 0.50 -3.72 -9.72
N TRP A 108 0.39 -4.66 -8.78
CA TRP A 108 -0.83 -5.44 -8.58
C TRP A 108 -2.04 -4.61 -8.12
N PRO A 109 -1.92 -3.78 -7.06
CA PRO A 109 -2.98 -2.81 -6.71
C PRO A 109 -3.34 -1.86 -7.84
N MET A 110 -2.35 -1.35 -8.57
CA MET A 110 -2.61 -0.47 -9.70
C MET A 110 -3.40 -1.18 -10.81
N LEU A 111 -3.02 -2.43 -11.13
CA LEU A 111 -3.74 -3.23 -12.12
C LEU A 111 -5.16 -3.56 -11.64
N GLY A 112 -5.33 -3.91 -10.36
CA GLY A 112 -6.64 -4.18 -9.75
C GLY A 112 -7.55 -2.96 -9.83
N GLY A 113 -7.09 -1.80 -9.38
CA GLY A 113 -7.87 -0.57 -9.44
C GLY A 113 -8.19 -0.10 -10.86
N MET A 114 -7.26 -0.27 -11.82
CA MET A 114 -7.55 -0.01 -13.22
C MET A 114 -8.63 -0.96 -13.76
N ALA A 115 -8.58 -2.23 -13.41
CA ALA A 115 -9.58 -3.21 -13.81
C ALA A 115 -10.95 -2.87 -13.24
N THR A 116 -11.03 -2.46 -11.95
CA THR A 116 -12.28 -2.02 -11.32
C THR A 116 -12.84 -0.79 -12.03
N ALA A 117 -12.02 0.22 -12.34
CA ALA A 117 -12.46 1.43 -13.05
C ALA A 117 -13.00 1.11 -14.46
N LEU A 118 -12.34 0.21 -15.20
CA LEU A 118 -12.82 -0.24 -16.51
C LEU A 118 -14.15 -1.00 -16.40
N LEU A 119 -14.28 -1.86 -15.40
CA LEU A 119 -15.52 -2.62 -15.17
C LEU A 119 -16.66 -1.69 -14.78
N ASP A 120 -16.41 -0.69 -13.93
CA ASP A 120 -17.38 0.30 -13.51
C ASP A 120 -17.96 1.06 -14.71
N GLU A 121 -17.10 1.62 -15.55
CA GLU A 121 -17.53 2.31 -16.78
C GLU A 121 -18.22 1.37 -17.77
N THR A 122 -17.79 0.10 -17.83
CA THR A 122 -18.46 -0.91 -18.66
C THR A 122 -19.88 -1.18 -18.16
N ILE A 123 -20.08 -1.29 -16.84
CA ILE A 123 -21.41 -1.45 -16.23
C ILE A 123 -22.28 -0.24 -16.58
N GLN A 124 -21.76 0.98 -16.47
CA GLN A 124 -22.51 2.20 -16.77
C GLN A 124 -23.01 2.27 -18.22
N LEU A 125 -22.33 1.64 -19.19
CA LEU A 125 -22.81 1.55 -20.58
C LEU A 125 -24.18 0.84 -20.70
N TYR A 126 -24.47 -0.10 -19.80
CA TYR A 126 -25.72 -0.87 -19.83
C TYR A 126 -26.84 -0.25 -18.97
N VAL A 127 -26.53 0.85 -18.24
CA VAL A 127 -27.52 1.48 -17.35
C VAL A 127 -28.24 2.62 -18.08
N PRO A 128 -29.60 2.62 -18.17
CA PRO A 128 -30.35 3.65 -18.84
C PRO A 128 -30.07 5.06 -18.29
N GLY A 129 -29.79 6.00 -19.21
CA GLY A 129 -29.58 7.40 -18.89
C GLY A 129 -28.18 7.74 -18.34
N ARG A 130 -27.24 6.78 -18.28
CA ARG A 130 -25.84 7.04 -18.03
C ARG A 130 -25.04 7.14 -19.33
N THR A 131 -24.03 7.99 -19.31
CA THR A 131 -23.04 8.11 -20.38
C THR A 131 -21.69 7.68 -19.86
N SER A 132 -21.15 6.59 -20.39
CA SER A 132 -19.79 6.15 -20.09
C SER A 132 -18.77 6.92 -20.93
N SER A 133 -17.63 7.22 -20.36
CA SER A 133 -16.56 7.94 -21.01
C SER A 133 -15.19 7.41 -20.58
N VAL A 134 -14.30 7.22 -21.54
CA VAL A 134 -12.89 6.89 -21.27
C VAL A 134 -12.23 7.91 -20.33
N ARG A 135 -12.70 9.17 -20.38
CA ARG A 135 -12.21 10.22 -19.48
C ARG A 135 -12.57 9.93 -18.02
N ASP A 136 -13.72 9.33 -17.76
CA ASP A 136 -14.16 9.01 -16.42
C ASP A 136 -13.34 7.83 -15.84
N VAL A 137 -12.96 6.83 -16.67
CA VAL A 137 -11.97 5.80 -16.26
C VAL A 137 -10.68 6.40 -15.73
N TRP A 138 -10.16 7.46 -16.40
CA TRP A 138 -8.93 8.11 -15.93
C TRP A 138 -9.10 8.89 -14.64
N ILE A 139 -10.27 9.48 -14.40
CA ILE A 139 -10.59 10.16 -13.15
C ILE A 139 -10.65 9.15 -12.00
N ASP A 140 -11.33 8.03 -12.21
CA ASP A 140 -11.48 6.94 -11.24
C ASP A 140 -10.12 6.30 -10.93
N PHE A 141 -9.34 6.00 -11.95
CA PHE A 141 -7.97 5.51 -11.76
C PHE A 141 -7.06 6.53 -11.05
N GLY A 142 -7.26 7.83 -11.31
CA GLY A 142 -6.62 8.90 -10.55
C GLY A 142 -6.96 8.83 -9.06
N GLY A 143 -8.22 8.52 -8.73
CA GLY A 143 -8.66 8.23 -7.36
C GLY A 143 -7.89 7.06 -6.74
N VAL A 144 -7.77 5.94 -7.47
CA VAL A 144 -6.99 4.78 -6.99
C VAL A 144 -5.54 5.17 -6.67
N ILE A 145 -4.88 5.89 -7.57
CA ILE A 145 -3.49 6.36 -7.36
C ILE A 145 -3.41 7.25 -6.11
N ALA A 146 -4.35 8.18 -5.95
CA ALA A 146 -4.41 9.04 -4.77
C ALA A 146 -4.54 8.21 -3.47
N GLY A 147 -5.41 7.19 -3.46
CA GLY A 147 -5.59 6.28 -2.34
C GLY A 147 -4.35 5.48 -2.00
N LEU A 148 -3.68 4.92 -3.02
CA LEU A 148 -2.39 4.23 -2.87
C LEU A 148 -1.34 5.15 -2.23
N PHE A 149 -1.26 6.40 -2.68
CA PHE A 149 -0.32 7.39 -2.17
C PHE A 149 -0.62 7.77 -0.72
N VAL A 150 -1.88 8.03 -0.37
CA VAL A 150 -2.31 8.35 0.99
C VAL A 150 -1.97 7.20 1.95
N ALA A 151 -2.27 5.96 1.56
CA ALA A 151 -1.94 4.79 2.37
C ALA A 151 -0.42 4.62 2.55
N LEU A 152 0.37 4.83 1.49
CA LEU A 152 1.82 4.79 1.55
C LEU A 152 2.37 5.85 2.51
N LEU A 153 1.89 7.08 2.39
CA LEU A 153 2.29 8.19 3.26
C LEU A 153 1.98 7.88 4.72
N LEU A 154 0.77 7.38 5.01
CA LEU A 154 0.37 6.98 6.36
C LEU A 154 1.30 5.88 6.92
N LEU A 155 1.61 4.86 6.12
CA LEU A 155 2.51 3.78 6.52
C LEU A 155 3.94 4.28 6.81
N LEU A 156 4.42 5.26 6.05
CA LEU A 156 5.73 5.88 6.27
C LEU A 156 5.75 6.73 7.55
N ILE A 157 4.69 7.52 7.80
CA ILE A 157 4.54 8.32 9.03
C ILE A 157 4.52 7.40 10.26
N VAL A 158 3.69 6.36 10.24
CA VAL A 158 3.59 5.40 11.35
C VAL A 158 4.95 4.73 11.60
N ARG A 159 5.67 4.34 10.54
CA ARG A 159 7.00 3.76 10.68
C ARG A 159 8.01 4.76 11.25
N GLY A 160 7.98 6.01 10.81
CA GLY A 160 8.84 7.07 11.34
C GLY A 160 8.61 7.30 12.84
N LEU A 161 7.34 7.38 13.26
CA LEU A 161 6.98 7.55 14.67
C LEU A 161 7.43 6.37 15.54
N THR A 162 7.33 5.13 15.04
CA THR A 162 7.78 3.94 15.80
C THR A 162 9.30 3.82 15.86
N SER A 163 10.03 4.41 14.93
CA SER A 163 11.50 4.42 14.94
C SER A 163 12.07 5.49 15.87
N CYS A 164 11.28 6.49 16.26
CA CYS A 164 11.70 7.57 17.18
C CYS A 164 11.44 7.28 18.66
N VAL A 165 11.07 6.04 19.06
CA VAL A 165 11.05 5.68 20.48
C VAL A 165 12.49 5.46 20.92
N PRO A 166 13.07 6.36 21.76
CA PRO A 166 14.42 6.17 22.26
C PRO A 166 14.40 4.95 23.18
N ASN A 167 15.13 3.91 22.82
CA ASN A 167 15.47 2.86 23.74
C ASN A 167 16.10 3.52 24.97
N GLY A 168 15.56 3.25 26.14
CA GLY A 168 15.95 3.85 27.39
C GLY A 168 17.45 3.79 27.68
N PRO A 169 17.93 4.53 28.68
CA PRO A 169 19.33 4.84 28.87
C PRO A 169 20.14 3.57 29.10
N SER A 170 20.86 3.13 28.10
CA SER A 170 21.95 2.17 28.27
C SER A 170 23.03 2.88 29.08
N CYS A 171 23.20 2.42 30.29
CA CYS A 171 24.18 2.83 31.26
C CYS A 171 25.54 3.11 30.60
N CYS A 172 25.95 4.36 30.60
CA CYS A 172 27.35 4.71 30.57
C CYS A 172 27.94 4.30 31.92
N ALA A 173 28.29 3.03 32.07
CA ALA A 173 29.19 2.61 33.14
C ALA A 173 30.61 2.98 32.74
N SER A 174 31.05 4.11 33.25
CA SER A 174 32.43 4.48 33.39
C SER A 174 33.25 3.31 33.95
N SER A 175 34.21 2.83 33.20
CA SER A 175 35.35 2.13 33.76
C SER A 175 36.62 2.75 33.19
N ALA A 176 37.36 3.37 34.08
CA ALA A 176 38.68 4.01 33.86
C ALA A 176 39.70 3.01 33.28
N PRO A 177 40.70 3.50 32.56
CA PRO A 177 41.75 2.66 32.00
C PRO A 177 42.81 2.37 33.04
N THR A 178 42.95 1.13 33.46
CA THR A 178 44.18 0.65 34.08
C THR A 178 45.07 0.06 33.00
N GLY A 179 46.23 0.66 32.84
CA GLY A 179 47.20 0.27 31.85
C GLY A 179 47.81 -1.12 32.09
N SER A 180 47.96 -1.83 31.00
CA SER A 180 49.03 -2.82 30.80
C SER A 180 49.32 -2.96 29.30
N THR A 181 50.51 -2.51 28.96
CA THR A 181 51.14 -2.63 27.65
C THR A 181 51.32 -4.12 27.32
N GLN A 182 50.52 -4.67 26.45
CA GLN A 182 50.80 -5.94 25.81
C GLN A 182 51.08 -5.68 24.30
N ARG A 183 52.33 -5.96 23.98
CA ARG A 183 52.95 -5.90 22.64
C ARG A 183 52.26 -6.94 21.75
N MET A 184 51.43 -6.50 20.79
CA MET A 184 50.90 -7.36 19.75
C MET A 184 51.98 -7.75 18.77
N THR A 185 52.32 -9.03 18.74
CA THR A 185 53.08 -9.65 17.64
C THR A 185 52.14 -9.93 16.48
N VAL A 186 52.40 -9.32 15.35
CA VAL A 186 51.69 -9.51 14.08
C VAL A 186 52.05 -10.88 13.50
N PRO A 187 51.15 -11.76 13.16
CA PRO A 187 51.47 -12.98 12.41
C PRO A 187 51.82 -12.64 10.96
N LYS A 188 52.95 -13.14 10.53
CA LYS A 188 53.48 -13.04 9.17
C LYS A 188 52.57 -13.88 8.24
N VAL A 189 51.91 -13.18 7.30
CA VAL A 189 51.20 -13.84 6.20
C VAL A 189 52.24 -14.38 5.22
N GLN A 190 52.32 -15.70 5.07
CA GLN A 190 53.06 -16.33 3.99
C GLN A 190 52.21 -16.29 2.72
N ILE A 191 52.65 -15.54 1.74
CA ILE A 191 52.17 -15.55 0.38
C ILE A 191 52.81 -16.78 -0.29
N GLY A 192 52.00 -17.81 -0.54
CA GLY A 192 52.39 -18.94 -1.36
C GLY A 192 52.24 -18.58 -2.83
N GLU A 193 53.37 -18.38 -3.47
CA GLU A 193 53.46 -18.40 -4.93
C GLU A 193 53.13 -19.82 -5.42
N ASN A 194 52.11 -19.96 -6.25
CA ASN A 194 51.98 -21.09 -7.13
C ASN A 194 51.91 -20.63 -8.56
N ILE A 195 53.06 -20.84 -9.14
CA ILE A 195 53.48 -20.66 -10.51
C ILE A 195 52.58 -21.46 -11.45
N TYR A 196 52.17 -20.78 -12.43
CA TYR A 196 51.63 -21.19 -13.70
C TYR A 196 52.59 -22.16 -14.39
N ASP A 197 52.17 -23.34 -14.71
CA ASP A 197 52.73 -24.15 -15.79
C ASP A 197 51.62 -24.86 -16.56
N ARG A 198 51.51 -24.46 -17.79
CA ARG A 198 50.81 -25.19 -18.82
C ARG A 198 51.56 -25.07 -20.11
N THR A 199 52.25 -26.06 -20.46
CA THR A 199 52.73 -26.30 -21.84
C THR A 199 52.11 -27.57 -22.39
N THR A 200 51.31 -27.39 -23.45
CA THR A 200 51.27 -28.13 -24.73
C THR A 200 51.33 -29.65 -24.77
N GLY A 201 50.43 -30.21 -25.52
CA GLY A 201 50.69 -31.43 -26.26
C GLY A 201 49.43 -32.25 -26.62
N ASP A 202 49.13 -32.20 -27.90
CA ASP A 202 48.40 -33.14 -28.78
C ASP A 202 46.89 -33.21 -28.64
#